data_958f409b3a7b6397b49401b6a10e6820
#
_entry.id   958f409b3a7b6397b49401b6a10e6820
#
_cell.length_a   1.000
_cell.length_b   1.000
_cell.length_c   1.000
_cell.angle_alpha   90.00
_cell.angle_beta   90.00
_cell.angle_gamma   90.00
#
_symmetry.space_group_name_H-M   'P 1'
#
loop_
_entity.id
_entity.type
_entity.pdbx_description
1 polymer ?
#
loop_
_entity_poly.entity_id
_entity_poly.type
_entity_poly.pdbx_seq_one_letter_code
_entity_poly.pdbx_strand_id
1 'polypeptide(L)' 'MRLHHVGIAVEDLEEAKARYQSLGFRVVAEGEVAHQGVRVALLRGEGEALLELLSPLGPETPVG' A
#
# COMPACT_ATOMS: atom_id res chain seq x y z
N MET A 1 22.56 -2.37 -4.90
CA MET A 1 21.41 -2.69 -4.95
C MET A 1 20.48 -1.63 -5.08
N ARG A 2 19.50 -1.74 -5.63
CA ARG A 2 18.64 -0.76 -5.71
C ARG A 2 17.36 -1.10 -5.24
N LEU A 3 16.86 -0.60 -4.28
CA LEU A 3 15.65 -0.79 -3.77
C LEU A 3 14.80 0.25 -4.27
N HIS A 4 13.88 0.03 -5.06
CA HIS A 4 13.07 1.04 -5.58
C HIS A 4 11.72 1.11 -4.97
N HIS A 5 11.44 0.41 -3.93
CA HIS A 5 10.14 0.65 -3.34
C HIS A 5 10.23 0.71 -1.84
N VAL A 6 9.33 1.42 -1.27
CA VAL A 6 9.28 1.67 0.14
C VAL A 6 7.96 1.18 0.62
N GLY A 7 7.93 0.45 1.70
CA GLY A 7 6.69 -0.04 2.27
C GLY A 7 6.22 0.84 3.40
N ILE A 8 4.96 1.24 3.40
CA ILE A 8 4.41 2.08 4.42
C ILE A 8 3.15 1.46 4.97
N ALA A 9 3.09 1.29 6.28
CA ALA A 9 1.91 0.76 6.91
C ALA A 9 0.91 1.86 7.16
N VAL A 10 -0.34 1.67 6.76
CA VAL A 10 -1.36 2.69 6.94
C VAL A 10 -2.60 2.04 7.53
N GLU A 11 -3.43 2.81 8.19
CA GLU A 11 -4.61 2.26 8.78
C GLU A 11 -5.73 2.15 7.78
N ASP A 12 -5.87 3.04 6.89
CA ASP A 12 -6.97 3.06 5.94
C ASP A 12 -6.37 3.11 4.55
N LEU A 13 -6.40 1.99 3.83
CA LEU A 13 -5.77 1.92 2.55
C LEU A 13 -6.44 2.83 1.53
N GLU A 14 -7.77 2.92 1.58
CA GLU A 14 -8.46 3.75 0.61
C GLU A 14 -8.11 5.22 0.80
N GLU A 15 -8.04 5.64 2.03
CA GLU A 15 -7.70 7.02 2.26
C GLU A 15 -6.26 7.28 1.87
N ALA A 16 -5.37 6.36 2.18
CA ALA A 16 -3.98 6.56 1.84
C ALA A 16 -3.79 6.57 0.33
N LYS A 17 -4.50 5.71 -0.40
CA LYS A 17 -4.39 5.72 -1.83
C LYS A 17 -4.85 7.07 -2.39
N ALA A 18 -5.94 7.59 -1.89
CA ALA A 18 -6.45 8.86 -2.40
C ALA A 18 -5.45 9.98 -2.13
N ARG A 19 -4.83 9.94 -0.96
CA ARG A 19 -3.89 10.96 -0.62
C ARG A 19 -2.69 10.92 -1.55
N TYR A 20 -2.15 9.74 -1.82
CA TYR A 20 -1.00 9.69 -2.68
C TYR A 20 -1.37 9.94 -4.14
N GLN A 21 -2.59 9.59 -4.54
CA GLN A 21 -3.00 9.88 -5.89
C GLN A 21 -3.08 11.38 -6.10
N SER A 22 -3.47 12.12 -5.07
CA SER A 22 -3.52 13.56 -5.26
C SER A 22 -2.13 14.16 -5.34
N LEU A 23 -1.10 13.41 -4.95
CA LEU A 23 0.25 13.89 -5.09
C LEU A 23 0.87 13.43 -6.39
N GLY A 24 0.14 12.74 -7.22
CA GLY A 24 0.68 12.34 -8.51
C GLY A 24 1.00 10.89 -8.67
N PHE A 25 0.77 10.08 -7.63
CA PHE A 25 1.06 8.68 -7.75
C PHE A 25 -0.12 7.95 -8.41
N ARG A 26 0.15 6.81 -9.00
CA ARG A 26 -0.90 6.03 -9.59
C ARG A 26 -0.88 4.63 -9.03
N VAL A 27 -2.02 4.04 -8.80
CA VAL A 27 -2.10 2.69 -8.30
C VAL A 27 -1.88 1.77 -9.47
N VAL A 28 -0.86 0.93 -9.41
CA VAL A 28 -0.54 0.04 -10.49
C VAL A 28 -0.86 -1.41 -10.15
N ALA A 29 -1.05 -1.74 -8.90
CA ALA A 29 -1.43 -3.08 -8.54
C ALA A 29 -2.02 -3.09 -7.14
N GLU A 30 -2.91 -4.01 -6.86
CA GLU A 30 -3.49 -4.15 -5.56
C GLU A 30 -3.72 -5.60 -5.29
N GLY A 31 -3.72 -6.00 -4.05
CA GLY A 31 -3.97 -7.38 -3.70
C GLY A 31 -4.12 -7.56 -2.22
N GLU A 32 -4.36 -8.78 -1.81
CA GLU A 32 -4.48 -9.09 -0.42
C GLU A 32 -3.58 -10.27 -0.13
N VAL A 33 -2.95 -10.25 1.02
CA VAL A 33 -2.11 -11.34 1.44
C VAL A 33 -2.81 -11.92 2.65
N ALA A 34 -3.71 -12.81 2.42
CA ALA A 34 -4.58 -13.29 3.47
C ALA A 34 -3.85 -13.91 4.63
N HIS A 35 -2.81 -14.68 4.36
CA HIS A 35 -2.14 -15.32 5.44
C HIS A 35 -1.34 -14.33 6.29
N GLN A 36 -1.18 -13.12 5.83
CA GLN A 36 -0.56 -12.11 6.63
C GLN A 36 -1.59 -11.12 7.12
N GLY A 37 -2.81 -11.25 6.69
CA GLY A 37 -3.86 -10.35 7.13
C GLY A 37 -3.71 -8.93 6.66
N VAL A 38 -3.15 -8.71 5.48
CA VAL A 38 -2.95 -7.35 5.00
C VAL A 38 -3.44 -7.17 3.58
N ARG A 39 -3.73 -5.92 3.25
CA ARG A 39 -4.07 -5.53 1.95
C ARG A 39 -2.92 -4.72 1.47
N VAL A 40 -2.57 -4.81 0.22
CA VAL A 40 -1.41 -4.12 -0.34
C VAL A 40 -1.80 -3.33 -1.57
N ALA A 41 -1.27 -2.15 -1.71
CA ALA A 41 -1.43 -1.37 -2.93
C ALA A 41 -0.08 -0.89 -3.39
N LEU A 42 0.25 -1.08 -4.65
CA LEU A 42 1.49 -0.57 -5.18
C LEU A 42 1.20 0.65 -6.01
N LEU A 43 1.90 1.72 -5.72
CA LEU A 43 1.70 2.97 -6.42
C LEU A 43 2.98 3.39 -7.10
N ARG A 44 2.87 4.01 -8.25
CA ARG A 44 4.03 4.46 -8.95
C ARG A 44 4.03 5.96 -9.07
N GLY A 45 5.10 6.59 -8.76
CA GLY A 45 5.21 8.02 -8.90
C GLY A 45 5.99 8.35 -10.12
N GLU A 46 6.60 9.51 -10.16
CA GLU A 46 7.36 9.87 -11.28
C GLU A 46 8.64 9.12 -11.27
N GLY A 47 9.16 8.75 -12.35
CA GLY A 47 10.41 8.04 -12.44
C GLY A 47 10.20 6.60 -12.09
N GLU A 48 11.12 6.01 -11.37
CA GLU A 48 11.03 4.65 -11.02
C GLU A 48 10.60 4.40 -9.62
N ALA A 49 10.12 5.37 -8.94
CA ALA A 49 9.77 5.19 -7.54
C ALA A 49 8.52 4.34 -7.39
N LEU A 50 8.56 3.37 -6.52
CA LEU A 50 7.42 2.57 -6.22
C LEU A 50 7.12 2.65 -4.75
N LEU A 51 5.85 2.76 -4.40
CA LEU A 51 5.44 2.91 -3.04
C LEU A 51 4.50 1.77 -2.74
N GLU A 52 4.71 1.06 -1.67
CA GLU A 52 3.85 -0.02 -1.30
C GLU A 52 3.10 0.33 -0.03
N LEU A 53 1.79 0.38 -0.07
CA LEU A 53 0.99 0.69 1.09
C LEU A 53 0.41 -0.60 1.62
N LEU A 54 0.49 -0.76 2.94
CA LEU A 54 0.00 -1.97 3.57
C LEU A 54 -0.99 -1.62 4.65
N SER A 55 -2.08 -2.29 4.70
CA SER A 55 -3.06 -2.01 5.73
C SER A 55 -3.67 -3.32 6.20
N PRO A 56 -4.12 -3.40 7.43
CA PRO A 56 -4.73 -4.62 7.94
C PRO A 56 -6.02 -4.92 7.20
N LEU A 57 -6.32 -6.21 7.06
CA LEU A 57 -7.51 -6.57 6.34
C LEU A 57 -8.76 -6.21 7.07
N GLY A 58 -8.76 -6.12 8.33
CA GLY A 58 -9.93 -5.76 9.07
C GLY A 58 -9.63 -5.52 10.49
N PRO A 59 -10.49 -4.86 11.17
CA PRO A 59 -10.28 -4.53 12.52
C PRO A 59 -10.25 -5.74 13.34
N GLU A 60 -10.90 -6.75 13.04
CA GLU A 60 -10.85 -7.82 13.83
C GLU A 60 -9.83 -8.73 13.37
N THR A 61 -8.87 -8.36 12.81
CA THR A 61 -7.90 -9.14 12.41
C THR A 61 -7.49 -9.80 13.56
N PRO A 62 -7.37 -10.96 13.61
CA PRO A 62 -7.07 -11.68 14.72
C PRO A 62 -5.78 -11.47 15.14
N VAL A 63 -5.49 -10.58 15.55
CA VAL A 63 -4.37 -10.31 16.01
C VAL A 63 -4.38 -10.75 17.13
N GLY A 64 -5.07 -10.91 17.37
CA GLY A 64 -5.03 -11.40 18.59
C GLY A 64 -5.29 -12.14 18.62
#